data_be162865c4002f6a01c2602591e93bb2
#
_entry.id   be162865c4002f6a01c2602591e93bb2
#
_cell.length_a   1.000
_cell.length_b   1.000
_cell.length_c   1.000
_cell.angle_alpha   90.00
_cell.angle_beta   90.00
_cell.angle_gamma   90.00
#
_symmetry.space_group_name_H-M   'P 1'
#
loop_
_entity.id
_entity.type
_entity.pdbx_description
1 polymer ?
#
loop_
_entity_poly.entity_id
_entity_poly.type
_entity_poly.pdbx_seq_one_letter_code
_entity_poly.pdbx_strand_id
1 'polypeptide(L)'
;MAGKMWAGRFTKEVDERVNDFNSSISFDARMYRYDIEGSMAHATMLGECGIIEKHESEKIVQGLKGILADIDEGKLQFDPTAEDVHMFVEAELTKRLGDTGKRLHTARSRNDQVALDVRMILRAETKEIIELVKKLEHTILDIAEKNLTTVMPGYTHLQRAQPITFAHHLMAYANMLLRDISRLEDSYKRTNIMPLGSGALASTTYPINRQRVCDLLGFDEITQNSLDGVSDRDFCIELCSAISLLMMHLSRFSEEIILWCSWEFKFIELDDAYATGSSIMPQKK
;
A
#
# COMPACT_ATOMS: atom_id res chain seq x y z
N MET A 1 10.09 13.75 30.32
CA MET A 1 10.43 13.67 28.88
C MET A 1 10.97 12.26 28.61
N ALA A 2 10.28 11.48 27.83
CA ALA A 2 10.81 10.19 27.42
C ALA A 2 11.94 10.49 26.41
N GLY A 3 13.19 10.16 26.76
CA GLY A 3 14.33 10.35 25.86
C GLY A 3 14.15 9.51 24.59
N LYS A 4 14.52 10.05 23.43
CA LYS A 4 14.54 9.28 22.16
C LYS A 4 15.41 8.03 22.35
N MET A 5 14.97 6.88 21.83
CA MET A 5 15.65 5.59 22.00
C MET A 5 17.10 5.60 21.51
N TRP A 6 17.47 6.49 20.60
CA TRP A 6 18.80 6.65 20.03
C TRP A 6 19.66 7.75 20.67
N ALA A 7 19.19 8.39 21.76
CA ALA A 7 19.85 9.57 22.37
C ALA A 7 21.16 9.27 23.15
N GLY A 8 21.62 8.01 23.24
CA GLY A 8 22.68 7.61 24.17
C GLY A 8 24.04 8.32 24.09
N ARG A 9 24.39 8.96 22.96
CA ARG A 9 25.65 9.70 22.77
C ARG A 9 25.46 11.21 22.65
N PHE A 10 24.22 11.68 22.60
CA PHE A 10 23.92 13.09 22.39
C PHE A 10 23.86 13.82 23.74
N THR A 11 24.53 14.97 23.82
CA THR A 11 24.58 15.82 25.01
C THR A 11 23.65 17.02 24.94
N LYS A 12 22.98 17.22 23.81
CA LYS A 12 22.03 18.31 23.55
C LYS A 12 20.76 17.75 22.95
N GLU A 13 19.65 18.45 23.17
CA GLU A 13 18.39 18.17 22.46
C GLU A 13 18.54 18.57 20.99
N VAL A 14 17.83 17.82 20.13
CA VAL A 14 17.79 18.10 18.68
C VAL A 14 16.92 19.35 18.45
N ASP A 15 17.34 20.24 17.55
CA ASP A 15 16.55 21.41 17.14
C ASP A 15 15.16 20.95 16.61
N GLU A 16 14.12 21.67 17.02
CA GLU A 16 12.74 21.33 16.68
C GLU A 16 12.51 21.27 15.15
N ARG A 17 13.13 22.15 14.38
CA ARG A 17 13.06 22.16 12.90
C ARG A 17 13.71 20.92 12.28
N VAL A 18 14.76 20.38 12.91
CA VAL A 18 15.40 19.15 12.47
C VAL A 18 14.52 17.94 12.80
N ASN A 19 13.85 17.96 13.95
CA ASN A 19 12.88 16.94 14.32
C ASN A 19 11.70 16.93 13.34
N ASP A 20 11.12 18.09 13.03
CA ASP A 20 10.02 18.22 12.08
C ASP A 20 10.41 17.76 10.67
N PHE A 21 11.60 18.17 10.21
CA PHE A 21 12.12 17.75 8.90
C PHE A 21 12.34 16.24 8.78
N ASN A 22 12.76 15.58 9.87
CA ASN A 22 13.04 14.13 9.88
C ASN A 22 11.80 13.29 10.25
N SER A 23 10.73 13.90 10.75
CA SER A 23 9.53 13.20 11.15
C SER A 23 8.76 12.67 9.93
N SER A 24 8.29 11.43 10.00
CA SER A 24 7.45 10.79 8.99
C SER A 24 6.03 10.48 9.47
N ILE A 25 5.73 10.71 10.75
CA ILE A 25 4.43 10.35 11.36
C ILE A 25 3.23 10.90 10.58
N SER A 26 3.36 12.07 9.95
CA SER A 26 2.29 12.71 9.18
C SER A 26 1.82 11.90 7.96
N PHE A 27 2.67 11.02 7.42
CA PHE A 27 2.34 10.18 6.26
C PHE A 27 2.51 8.69 6.52
N ASP A 28 3.36 8.26 7.46
CA ASP A 28 3.56 6.84 7.75
C ASP A 28 2.57 6.28 8.80
N ALA A 29 1.87 7.15 9.53
CA ALA A 29 0.79 6.75 10.45
C ALA A 29 -0.21 5.77 9.80
N ARG A 30 -0.49 5.88 8.50
CA ARG A 30 -1.35 4.98 7.74
C ARG A 30 -0.87 3.53 7.72
N MET A 31 0.40 3.26 8.06
CA MET A 31 0.98 1.92 8.12
C MET A 31 0.81 1.25 9.49
N TYR A 32 0.20 1.92 10.48
CA TYR A 32 0.10 1.43 11.87
C TYR A 32 -0.35 -0.03 12.00
N ARG A 33 -1.33 -0.44 11.19
CA ARG A 33 -1.85 -1.81 11.19
C ARG A 33 -0.77 -2.82 10.83
N TYR A 34 0.00 -2.51 9.78
CA TYR A 34 1.05 -3.40 9.27
C TYR A 34 2.25 -3.46 10.20
N ASP A 35 2.65 -2.34 10.80
CA ASP A 35 3.67 -2.30 11.85
C ASP A 35 3.27 -3.17 13.06
N ILE A 36 2.02 -3.05 13.52
CA ILE A 36 1.50 -3.82 14.64
C ILE A 36 1.43 -5.31 14.30
N GLU A 37 0.92 -5.69 13.12
CA GLU A 37 0.83 -7.08 12.67
C GLU A 37 2.23 -7.69 12.50
N GLY A 38 3.16 -6.98 11.87
CA GLY A 38 4.56 -7.38 11.76
C GLY A 38 5.23 -7.56 13.12
N SER A 39 4.96 -6.64 14.04
CA SER A 39 5.46 -6.70 15.42
C SER A 39 4.86 -7.86 16.22
N MET A 40 3.59 -8.18 16.03
CA MET A 40 2.97 -9.37 16.65
C MET A 40 3.60 -10.67 16.15
N ALA A 41 3.82 -10.79 14.84
CA ALA A 41 4.48 -11.95 14.25
C ALA A 41 5.93 -12.10 14.77
N HIS A 42 6.67 -10.99 14.86
CA HIS A 42 8.02 -10.96 15.39
C HIS A 42 8.06 -11.38 16.87
N ALA A 43 7.20 -10.81 17.71
CA ALA A 43 7.13 -11.16 19.14
C ALA A 43 6.77 -12.64 19.35
N THR A 44 5.85 -13.17 18.53
CA THR A 44 5.48 -14.60 18.56
C THR A 44 6.70 -15.47 18.26
N MET A 45 7.44 -15.16 17.20
CA MET A 45 8.65 -15.88 16.82
C MET A 45 9.72 -15.80 17.92
N LEU A 46 9.94 -14.64 18.53
CA LEU A 46 10.91 -14.49 19.63
C LEU A 46 10.60 -15.41 20.81
N GLY A 47 9.31 -15.53 21.18
CA GLY A 47 8.86 -16.43 22.24
C GLY A 47 8.99 -17.91 21.85
N GLU A 48 8.63 -18.28 20.61
CA GLU A 48 8.75 -19.66 20.11
C GLU A 48 10.23 -20.11 20.00
N CYS A 49 11.15 -19.18 19.67
CA CYS A 49 12.59 -19.44 19.62
C CYS A 49 13.27 -19.39 21.00
N GLY A 50 12.56 -19.06 22.07
CA GLY A 50 13.13 -18.95 23.43
C GLY A 50 14.10 -17.76 23.60
N ILE A 51 14.01 -16.76 22.73
CA ILE A 51 14.82 -15.52 22.82
C ILE A 51 14.28 -14.61 23.93
N ILE A 52 12.96 -14.58 24.09
CA ILE A 52 12.25 -14.00 25.23
C ILE A 52 11.38 -15.07 25.87
N GLU A 53 10.98 -14.86 27.12
CA GLU A 53 10.08 -15.79 27.80
C GLU A 53 8.71 -15.84 27.11
N LYS A 54 8.11 -17.04 27.01
CA LYS A 54 6.83 -17.23 26.32
C LYS A 54 5.72 -16.32 26.86
N HIS A 55 5.64 -16.18 28.19
CA HIS A 55 4.64 -15.32 28.82
C HIS A 55 4.83 -13.83 28.51
N GLU A 56 6.08 -13.39 28.23
CA GLU A 56 6.37 -12.02 27.80
C GLU A 56 5.97 -11.79 26.35
N SER A 57 6.27 -12.75 25.47
CA SER A 57 5.78 -12.74 24.09
C SER A 57 4.24 -12.62 24.03
N GLU A 58 3.53 -13.44 24.81
CA GLU A 58 2.08 -13.39 24.89
C GLU A 58 1.56 -12.03 25.37
N LYS A 59 2.20 -11.43 26.40
CA LYS A 59 1.86 -10.08 26.88
C LYS A 59 2.10 -9.01 25.80
N ILE A 60 3.21 -9.07 25.09
CA ILE A 60 3.52 -8.15 23.99
C ILE A 60 2.47 -8.23 22.90
N VAL A 61 2.12 -9.45 22.46
CA VAL A 61 1.08 -9.66 21.43
C VAL A 61 -0.28 -9.12 21.89
N GLN A 62 -0.67 -9.36 23.15
CA GLN A 62 -1.92 -8.80 23.68
C GLN A 62 -1.88 -7.27 23.79
N GLY A 63 -0.76 -6.70 24.22
CA GLY A 63 -0.55 -5.25 24.27
C GLY A 63 -0.70 -4.61 22.89
N LEU A 64 -0.08 -5.20 21.86
CA LEU A 64 -0.17 -4.76 20.48
C LEU A 64 -1.60 -4.85 19.92
N LYS A 65 -2.33 -5.94 20.20
CA LYS A 65 -3.76 -6.06 19.85
C LYS A 65 -4.59 -4.97 20.50
N GLY A 66 -4.33 -4.64 21.77
CA GLY A 66 -4.99 -3.55 22.45
C GLY A 66 -4.70 -2.18 21.85
N ILE A 67 -3.45 -1.93 21.42
CA ILE A 67 -3.08 -0.69 20.72
C ILE A 67 -3.82 -0.60 19.39
N LEU A 68 -3.85 -1.68 18.60
CA LEU A 68 -4.55 -1.74 17.33
C LEU A 68 -6.04 -1.40 17.50
N ALA A 69 -6.70 -2.05 18.46
CA ALA A 69 -8.12 -1.81 18.74
C ALA A 69 -8.37 -0.35 19.17
N ASP A 70 -7.53 0.21 20.03
CA ASP A 70 -7.68 1.59 20.49
C ASP A 70 -7.49 2.63 19.36
N ILE A 71 -6.61 2.36 18.40
CA ILE A 71 -6.45 3.19 17.21
C ILE A 71 -7.67 3.04 16.30
N ASP A 72 -8.10 1.82 16.00
CA ASP A 72 -9.25 1.54 15.13
C ASP A 72 -10.55 2.16 15.66
N GLU A 73 -10.73 2.17 16.98
CA GLU A 73 -11.87 2.78 17.66
C GLU A 73 -11.73 4.29 17.89
N GLY A 74 -10.62 4.91 17.49
CA GLY A 74 -10.33 6.33 17.66
C GLY A 74 -10.04 6.76 19.10
N LYS A 75 -9.81 5.81 20.03
CA LYS A 75 -9.48 6.05 21.42
C LYS A 75 -8.02 6.50 21.61
N LEU A 76 -7.13 6.03 20.75
CA LEU A 76 -5.72 6.39 20.71
C LEU A 76 -5.44 7.19 19.44
N GLN A 77 -5.01 8.43 19.60
CA GLN A 77 -4.64 9.35 18.53
C GLN A 77 -3.11 9.34 18.35
N PHE A 78 -2.64 9.49 17.11
CA PHE A 78 -1.21 9.64 16.86
C PHE A 78 -0.69 10.96 17.40
N ASP A 79 0.44 10.90 18.10
CA ASP A 79 1.15 12.09 18.55
C ASP A 79 1.89 12.71 17.34
N PRO A 80 1.51 13.94 16.91
CA PRO A 80 2.15 14.58 15.76
C PRO A 80 3.63 14.93 16.01
N THR A 81 4.10 14.84 17.25
CA THR A 81 5.51 15.07 17.62
C THR A 81 6.34 13.79 17.60
N ALA A 82 5.71 12.63 17.39
CA ALA A 82 6.43 11.37 17.21
C ALA A 82 7.28 11.42 15.94
N GLU A 83 8.40 10.73 15.94
CA GLU A 83 9.31 10.67 14.79
C GLU A 83 8.70 9.85 13.66
N ASP A 84 8.17 8.67 13.98
CA ASP A 84 7.53 7.74 13.05
C ASP A 84 6.45 6.88 13.75
N VAL A 85 5.68 6.15 12.98
CA VAL A 85 4.63 5.25 13.47
C VAL A 85 5.21 4.13 14.34
N HIS A 86 6.38 3.63 14.02
CA HIS A 86 7.03 2.54 14.73
C HIS A 86 7.43 2.96 16.15
N MET A 87 8.02 4.15 16.27
CA MET A 87 8.39 4.70 17.58
C MET A 87 7.13 4.99 18.42
N PHE A 88 6.06 5.48 17.80
CA PHE A 88 4.79 5.70 18.45
C PHE A 88 4.21 4.40 19.04
N VAL A 89 4.12 3.34 18.24
CA VAL A 89 3.61 2.03 18.69
C VAL A 89 4.48 1.43 19.79
N GLU A 90 5.81 1.47 19.63
CA GLU A 90 6.74 0.94 20.62
C GLU A 90 6.74 1.74 21.94
N ALA A 91 6.60 3.07 21.87
CA ALA A 91 6.46 3.92 23.05
C ALA A 91 5.14 3.63 23.80
N GLU A 92 4.03 3.49 23.08
CA GLU A 92 2.75 3.17 23.69
C GLU A 92 2.74 1.75 24.29
N LEU A 93 3.36 0.78 23.62
CA LEU A 93 3.53 -0.56 24.16
C LEU A 93 4.37 -0.55 25.45
N THR A 94 5.47 0.21 25.45
CA THR A 94 6.35 0.37 26.62
C THR A 94 5.62 1.04 27.77
N LYS A 95 4.78 2.03 27.50
CA LYS A 95 3.94 2.68 28.51
C LYS A 95 2.97 1.70 29.16
N ARG A 96 2.41 0.76 28.40
CA ARG A 96 1.47 -0.27 28.90
C ARG A 96 2.17 -1.40 29.67
N LEU A 97 3.32 -1.85 29.21
CA LEU A 97 3.96 -3.09 29.68
C LEU A 97 5.31 -2.90 30.39
N GLY A 98 5.82 -1.66 30.45
CA GLY A 98 7.12 -1.38 31.05
C GLY A 98 8.27 -2.09 30.32
N ASP A 99 9.19 -2.71 31.05
CA ASP A 99 10.38 -3.36 30.47
C ASP A 99 10.03 -4.55 29.56
N THR A 100 8.91 -5.22 29.77
CA THR A 100 8.44 -6.26 28.85
C THR A 100 8.17 -5.69 27.44
N GLY A 101 7.60 -4.49 27.35
CA GLY A 101 7.34 -3.82 26.06
C GLY A 101 8.62 -3.54 25.27
N LYS A 102 9.69 -3.15 25.94
CA LYS A 102 11.00 -2.87 25.32
C LYS A 102 11.64 -4.09 24.66
N ARG A 103 11.27 -5.31 25.09
CA ARG A 103 11.81 -6.56 24.52
C ARG A 103 11.32 -6.83 23.10
N LEU A 104 10.28 -6.14 22.63
CA LEU A 104 9.80 -6.23 21.25
C LEU A 104 10.91 -5.92 20.23
N HIS A 105 11.81 -5.00 20.55
CA HIS A 105 12.88 -4.59 19.62
C HIS A 105 14.03 -5.62 19.50
N THR A 106 14.04 -6.66 20.33
CA THR A 106 15.10 -7.68 20.33
C THR A 106 15.26 -8.31 18.94
N ALA A 107 16.51 -8.42 18.46
CA ALA A 107 16.87 -9.03 17.17
C ALA A 107 16.26 -8.35 15.93
N ARG A 108 15.82 -7.11 16.04
CA ARG A 108 15.20 -6.31 14.95
C ARG A 108 15.90 -4.96 14.82
N SER A 109 15.93 -4.41 13.62
CA SER A 109 16.31 -3.03 13.32
C SER A 109 15.10 -2.25 12.81
N ARG A 110 15.13 -0.92 12.96
CA ARG A 110 14.17 -0.05 12.27
C ARG A 110 14.20 -0.28 10.75
N ASN A 111 15.38 -0.58 10.19
CA ASN A 111 15.55 -0.74 8.74
C ASN A 111 14.76 -1.92 8.16
N ASP A 112 14.85 -3.12 8.75
CA ASP A 112 14.11 -4.29 8.25
C ASP A 112 12.61 -4.22 8.64
N GLN A 113 12.27 -3.55 9.74
CA GLN A 113 10.90 -3.24 10.14
C GLN A 113 10.20 -2.36 9.08
N VAL A 114 10.79 -1.23 8.73
CA VAL A 114 10.24 -0.34 7.68
C VAL A 114 10.13 -1.06 6.33
N ALA A 115 11.15 -1.85 5.95
CA ALA A 115 11.11 -2.61 4.71
C ALA A 115 9.94 -3.62 4.68
N LEU A 116 9.65 -4.27 5.82
CA LEU A 116 8.52 -5.15 5.98
C LEU A 116 7.20 -4.41 5.79
N ASP A 117 7.02 -3.30 6.52
CA ASP A 117 5.74 -2.59 6.59
C ASP A 117 5.37 -1.97 5.24
N VAL A 118 6.36 -1.42 4.51
CA VAL A 118 6.15 -0.93 3.14
C VAL A 118 5.72 -2.07 2.21
N ARG A 119 6.31 -3.26 2.32
CA ARG A 119 5.87 -4.41 1.52
C ARG A 119 4.46 -4.86 1.91
N MET A 120 4.12 -4.87 3.20
CA MET A 120 2.79 -5.28 3.66
C MET A 120 1.70 -4.34 3.18
N ILE A 121 1.86 -3.02 3.32
CA ILE A 121 0.87 -2.06 2.83
C ILE A 121 0.74 -2.13 1.31
N LEU A 122 1.84 -2.19 0.55
CA LEU A 122 1.78 -2.24 -0.91
C LEU A 122 1.17 -3.55 -1.42
N ARG A 123 1.34 -4.67 -0.72
CA ARG A 123 0.62 -5.92 -1.01
C ARG A 123 -0.88 -5.75 -0.90
N ALA A 124 -1.36 -5.10 0.16
CA ALA A 124 -2.79 -4.88 0.39
C ALA A 124 -3.37 -3.92 -0.64
N GLU A 125 -2.73 -2.77 -0.84
CA GLU A 125 -3.13 -1.76 -1.84
C GLU A 125 -3.14 -2.33 -3.26
N THR A 126 -2.15 -3.15 -3.63
CA THR A 126 -2.10 -3.78 -4.96
C THR A 126 -3.29 -4.72 -5.19
N LYS A 127 -3.67 -5.52 -4.18
CA LYS A 127 -4.86 -6.38 -4.26
C LYS A 127 -6.13 -5.56 -4.44
N GLU A 128 -6.27 -4.48 -3.69
CA GLU A 128 -7.43 -3.59 -3.80
C GLU A 128 -7.52 -2.96 -5.21
N ILE A 129 -6.39 -2.46 -5.73
CA ILE A 129 -6.33 -1.91 -7.09
C ILE A 129 -6.74 -2.96 -8.13
N ILE A 130 -6.23 -4.18 -8.02
CA ILE A 130 -6.60 -5.28 -8.94
C ILE A 130 -8.12 -5.52 -8.92
N GLU A 131 -8.74 -5.58 -7.75
CA GLU A 131 -10.19 -5.80 -7.63
C GLU A 131 -11.01 -4.61 -8.19
N LEU A 132 -10.53 -3.38 -8.00
CA LEU A 132 -11.16 -2.19 -8.61
C LEU A 132 -11.05 -2.21 -10.14
N VAL A 133 -9.91 -2.60 -10.69
CA VAL A 133 -9.72 -2.73 -12.15
C VAL A 133 -10.59 -3.84 -12.72
N LYS A 134 -10.70 -5.00 -12.06
CA LYS A 134 -11.64 -6.07 -12.44
C LYS A 134 -13.09 -5.59 -12.43
N LYS A 135 -13.49 -4.81 -11.42
CA LYS A 135 -14.84 -4.24 -11.35
C LYS A 135 -15.12 -3.30 -12.52
N LEU A 136 -14.16 -2.46 -12.89
CA LEU A 136 -14.28 -1.59 -14.07
C LEU A 136 -14.39 -2.43 -15.35
N GLU A 137 -13.55 -3.45 -15.51
CA GLU A 137 -13.58 -4.37 -16.65
C GLU A 137 -14.94 -5.05 -16.81
N HIS A 138 -15.52 -5.59 -15.72
CA HIS A 138 -16.86 -6.19 -15.74
C HIS A 138 -17.92 -5.17 -16.17
N THR A 139 -17.83 -3.91 -15.69
CA THR A 139 -18.74 -2.86 -16.11
C THR A 139 -18.64 -2.59 -17.61
N ILE A 140 -17.43 -2.59 -18.17
CA ILE A 140 -17.20 -2.43 -19.62
C ILE A 140 -17.79 -3.61 -20.40
N LEU A 141 -17.60 -4.86 -19.91
CA LEU A 141 -18.16 -6.05 -20.51
C LEU A 141 -19.69 -6.03 -20.52
N ASP A 142 -20.33 -5.65 -19.41
CA ASP A 142 -21.80 -5.53 -19.31
C ASP A 142 -22.37 -4.52 -20.30
N ILE A 143 -21.67 -3.39 -20.52
CA ILE A 143 -22.06 -2.40 -21.51
C ILE A 143 -21.81 -2.92 -22.92
N ALA A 144 -20.70 -3.59 -23.18
CA ALA A 144 -20.36 -4.16 -24.48
C ALA A 144 -21.39 -5.22 -24.89
N GLU A 145 -21.79 -6.12 -24.00
CA GLU A 145 -22.80 -7.15 -24.27
C GLU A 145 -24.14 -6.58 -24.76
N LYS A 146 -24.56 -5.45 -24.18
CA LYS A 146 -25.80 -4.74 -24.57
C LYS A 146 -25.68 -4.02 -25.91
N ASN A 147 -24.48 -3.87 -26.46
CA ASN A 147 -24.18 -3.06 -27.64
C ASN A 147 -23.46 -3.83 -28.75
N LEU A 148 -23.66 -5.14 -28.84
CA LEU A 148 -23.00 -6.01 -29.83
C LEU A 148 -23.29 -5.59 -31.28
N THR A 149 -24.46 -5.01 -31.54
CA THR A 149 -24.90 -4.59 -32.87
C THR A 149 -25.00 -3.06 -33.04
N THR A 150 -24.64 -2.29 -32.02
CA THR A 150 -24.65 -0.82 -32.08
C THR A 150 -23.48 -0.34 -32.92
N VAL A 151 -23.76 0.05 -34.16
CA VAL A 151 -22.75 0.49 -35.13
C VAL A 151 -22.33 1.93 -34.87
N MET A 152 -21.03 2.20 -34.89
CA MET A 152 -20.43 3.52 -34.80
C MET A 152 -19.26 3.66 -35.79
N PRO A 153 -18.87 4.90 -36.16
CA PRO A 153 -17.67 5.09 -36.97
C PRO A 153 -16.40 4.84 -36.14
N GLY A 154 -15.51 4.03 -36.67
CA GLY A 154 -14.12 3.94 -36.21
C GLY A 154 -13.28 5.02 -36.86
N TYR A 155 -12.33 5.59 -36.12
CA TYR A 155 -11.48 6.71 -36.54
C TYR A 155 -10.03 6.32 -36.63
N THR A 156 -9.34 6.87 -37.66
CA THR A 156 -7.89 6.99 -37.72
C THR A 156 -7.54 8.42 -38.10
N HIS A 157 -6.55 9.03 -37.49
CA HIS A 157 -6.13 10.43 -37.77
C HIS A 157 -7.30 11.43 -37.67
N LEU A 158 -8.23 11.21 -36.75
CA LEU A 158 -9.48 11.97 -36.61
C LEU A 158 -10.38 11.96 -37.85
N GLN A 159 -10.18 11.02 -38.76
CA GLN A 159 -11.02 10.80 -39.95
C GLN A 159 -11.85 9.51 -39.79
N ARG A 160 -13.07 9.53 -40.27
CA ARG A 160 -13.90 8.31 -40.33
C ARG A 160 -13.23 7.29 -41.24
N ALA A 161 -12.96 6.11 -40.71
CA ALA A 161 -12.25 5.06 -41.43
C ALA A 161 -13.13 3.87 -41.74
N GLN A 162 -13.51 3.09 -40.74
CA GLN A 162 -14.29 1.86 -40.89
C GLN A 162 -15.46 1.85 -39.90
N PRO A 163 -16.62 1.24 -40.26
CA PRO A 163 -17.65 0.96 -39.28
C PRO A 163 -17.18 -0.10 -38.30
N ILE A 164 -17.44 0.16 -37.01
CA ILE A 164 -17.22 -0.77 -35.91
C ILE A 164 -18.48 -0.86 -35.06
N THR A 165 -18.52 -1.81 -34.12
CA THR A 165 -19.56 -1.76 -33.08
C THR A 165 -19.03 -1.08 -31.81
N PHE A 166 -19.92 -0.51 -31.03
CA PHE A 166 -19.55 0.07 -29.73
C PHE A 166 -18.95 -1.00 -28.82
N ALA A 167 -19.49 -2.22 -28.83
CA ALA A 167 -18.90 -3.35 -28.11
C ALA A 167 -17.46 -3.61 -28.52
N HIS A 168 -17.15 -3.64 -29.83
CA HIS A 168 -15.80 -3.86 -30.32
C HIS A 168 -14.82 -2.80 -29.81
N HIS A 169 -15.26 -1.52 -29.78
CA HIS A 169 -14.44 -0.45 -29.24
C HIS A 169 -14.17 -0.62 -27.72
N LEU A 170 -15.22 -0.90 -26.95
CA LEU A 170 -15.11 -1.12 -25.50
C LEU A 170 -14.21 -2.30 -25.17
N MET A 171 -14.24 -3.38 -25.96
CA MET A 171 -13.37 -4.54 -25.78
C MET A 171 -11.88 -4.23 -25.96
N ALA A 172 -11.52 -3.17 -26.68
CA ALA A 172 -10.13 -2.70 -26.73
C ALA A 172 -9.65 -2.26 -25.33
N TYR A 173 -10.49 -1.54 -24.57
CA TYR A 173 -10.19 -1.13 -23.20
C TYR A 173 -10.18 -2.31 -22.23
N ALA A 174 -11.14 -3.23 -22.33
CA ALA A 174 -11.10 -4.45 -21.53
C ALA A 174 -9.76 -5.21 -21.71
N ASN A 175 -9.26 -5.33 -22.95
CA ASN A 175 -7.95 -5.94 -23.21
C ASN A 175 -6.77 -5.14 -22.64
N MET A 176 -6.87 -3.81 -22.56
CA MET A 176 -5.85 -2.98 -21.88
C MET A 176 -5.83 -3.26 -20.38
N LEU A 177 -7.01 -3.27 -19.75
CA LEU A 177 -7.16 -3.52 -18.31
C LEU A 177 -6.70 -4.94 -17.92
N LEU A 178 -6.95 -5.97 -18.74
CA LEU A 178 -6.41 -7.32 -18.53
C LEU A 178 -4.87 -7.33 -18.47
N ARG A 179 -4.21 -6.59 -19.35
CA ARG A 179 -2.75 -6.46 -19.33
C ARG A 179 -2.26 -5.68 -18.09
N ASP A 180 -3.06 -4.70 -17.62
CA ASP A 180 -2.73 -3.94 -16.40
C ASP A 180 -2.88 -4.81 -15.15
N ILE A 181 -3.93 -5.64 -15.07
CA ILE A 181 -4.08 -6.64 -14.00
C ILE A 181 -2.86 -7.56 -13.96
N SER A 182 -2.45 -8.11 -15.11
CA SER A 182 -1.28 -8.99 -15.19
C SER A 182 0.02 -8.31 -14.71
N ARG A 183 0.24 -7.01 -15.04
CA ARG A 183 1.39 -6.25 -14.53
C ARG A 183 1.35 -6.06 -13.02
N LEU A 184 0.17 -5.74 -12.48
CA LEU A 184 -0.02 -5.59 -11.04
C LEU A 184 0.21 -6.92 -10.30
N GLU A 185 -0.28 -8.04 -10.86
CA GLU A 185 -0.04 -9.39 -10.31
C GLU A 185 1.45 -9.76 -10.34
N ASP A 186 2.18 -9.40 -11.39
CA ASP A 186 3.63 -9.63 -11.47
C ASP A 186 4.40 -8.76 -10.47
N SER A 187 4.04 -7.50 -10.31
CA SER A 187 4.59 -6.61 -9.29
C SER A 187 4.30 -7.14 -7.87
N TYR A 188 3.08 -7.64 -7.64
CA TYR A 188 2.70 -8.25 -6.37
C TYR A 188 3.62 -9.40 -5.97
N LYS A 189 3.97 -10.30 -6.90
CA LYS A 189 4.86 -11.44 -6.63
C LYS A 189 6.21 -10.99 -6.09
N ARG A 190 6.82 -9.95 -6.66
CA ARG A 190 8.12 -9.42 -6.22
C ARG A 190 8.02 -8.59 -4.95
N THR A 191 6.86 -8.01 -4.67
CA THR A 191 6.58 -7.36 -3.39
C THR A 191 6.38 -8.37 -2.27
N ASN A 192 5.84 -9.57 -2.57
CA ASN A 192 5.45 -10.59 -1.62
C ASN A 192 6.61 -11.45 -1.11
N ILE A 193 7.75 -10.81 -0.80
CA ILE A 193 8.96 -11.43 -0.26
C ILE A 193 9.31 -10.78 1.08
N MET A 194 9.41 -11.57 2.15
CA MET A 194 9.53 -11.11 3.53
C MET A 194 10.97 -10.72 3.90
N PRO A 195 11.23 -9.44 4.26
CA PRO A 195 12.60 -8.98 4.57
C PRO A 195 12.95 -9.06 6.06
N LEU A 196 11.99 -9.21 6.98
CA LEU A 196 12.25 -9.14 8.41
C LEU A 196 13.28 -10.19 8.86
N GLY A 197 14.16 -9.81 9.79
CA GLY A 197 15.32 -10.58 10.19
C GLY A 197 16.58 -10.28 9.38
N SER A 198 16.49 -9.36 8.40
CA SER A 198 17.70 -8.80 7.75
C SER A 198 18.48 -7.87 8.67
N GLY A 199 17.86 -7.41 9.77
CA GLY A 199 18.45 -6.47 10.72
C GLY A 199 18.75 -5.12 10.08
N ALA A 200 19.84 -4.48 10.56
CA ALA A 200 20.27 -3.21 9.96
C ALA A 200 20.89 -3.40 8.57
N LEU A 201 21.61 -4.51 8.36
CA LEU A 201 22.25 -4.87 7.09
C LEU A 201 22.77 -6.35 7.04
N ALA A 202 23.18 -6.90 8.16
CA ALA A 202 23.88 -8.19 8.24
C ALA A 202 23.16 -9.22 9.12
N SER A 203 21.82 -9.14 9.19
CA SER A 203 21.00 -10.00 10.04
C SER A 203 21.31 -9.82 11.55
N THR A 204 21.19 -10.87 12.32
CA THR A 204 21.40 -10.88 13.78
C THR A 204 22.07 -12.18 14.22
N THR A 205 22.74 -12.14 15.35
CA THR A 205 23.34 -13.33 15.99
C THR A 205 22.34 -14.15 16.84
N TYR A 206 21.13 -13.63 17.04
CA TYR A 206 20.06 -14.37 17.70
C TYR A 206 19.53 -15.50 16.78
N PRO A 207 19.15 -16.65 17.34
CA PRO A 207 18.64 -17.79 16.57
C PRO A 207 17.16 -17.57 16.17
N ILE A 208 16.89 -16.54 15.39
CA ILE A 208 15.55 -16.20 14.90
C ILE A 208 15.08 -17.19 13.83
N ASN A 209 13.76 -17.40 13.77
CA ASN A 209 13.12 -18.19 12.71
C ASN A 209 12.38 -17.27 11.73
N ARG A 210 13.07 -16.84 10.67
CA ARG A 210 12.51 -15.97 9.62
C ARG A 210 11.37 -16.64 8.87
N GLN A 211 11.45 -17.97 8.63
CA GLN A 211 10.38 -18.70 7.94
C GLN A 211 9.09 -18.65 8.75
N ARG A 212 9.16 -18.76 10.07
CA ARG A 212 8.00 -18.66 10.94
C ARG A 212 7.29 -17.30 10.81
N VAL A 213 8.04 -16.21 10.74
CA VAL A 213 7.48 -14.86 10.53
C VAL A 213 6.86 -14.73 9.13
N CYS A 214 7.51 -15.26 8.13
CA CYS A 214 7.02 -15.34 6.76
C CYS A 214 5.63 -16.03 6.70
N ASP A 215 5.53 -17.20 7.33
CA ASP A 215 4.29 -17.99 7.39
C ASP A 215 3.16 -17.24 8.14
N LEU A 216 3.48 -16.62 9.29
CA LEU A 216 2.53 -15.84 10.08
C LEU A 216 1.97 -14.62 9.34
N LEU A 217 2.78 -14.00 8.48
CA LEU A 217 2.40 -12.82 7.71
C LEU A 217 1.90 -13.14 6.29
N GLY A 218 1.89 -14.43 5.92
CA GLY A 218 1.39 -14.89 4.62
C GLY A 218 2.21 -14.35 3.44
N PHE A 219 3.54 -14.28 3.58
CA PHE A 219 4.45 -14.05 2.47
C PHE A 219 4.79 -15.37 1.79
N ASP A 220 5.12 -15.32 0.49
CA ASP A 220 5.48 -16.52 -0.27
C ASP A 220 6.90 -16.97 0.02
N GLU A 221 7.83 -16.04 0.22
CA GLU A 221 9.26 -16.30 0.36
C GLU A 221 9.92 -15.34 1.36
N ILE A 222 11.14 -15.67 1.78
CA ILE A 222 12.03 -14.79 2.55
C ILE A 222 13.15 -14.25 1.66
N THR A 223 13.59 -13.01 1.90
CA THR A 223 14.75 -12.44 1.19
C THR A 223 16.01 -13.25 1.47
N GLN A 224 16.79 -13.57 0.43
CA GLN A 224 17.97 -14.45 0.51
C GLN A 224 19.21 -13.73 1.02
N ASN A 225 19.35 -12.45 0.74
CA ASN A 225 20.46 -11.61 1.17
C ASN A 225 19.96 -10.48 2.05
N SER A 226 20.57 -10.31 3.24
CA SER A 226 20.11 -9.33 4.22
C SER A 226 20.40 -7.87 3.82
N LEU A 227 21.48 -7.61 3.08
CA LEU A 227 21.77 -6.27 2.54
C LEU A 227 20.73 -5.85 1.51
N ASP A 228 20.42 -6.75 0.58
CA ASP A 228 19.39 -6.55 -0.42
C ASP A 228 18.01 -6.43 0.22
N GLY A 229 17.67 -7.35 1.12
CA GLY A 229 16.36 -7.38 1.77
C GLY A 229 16.01 -6.13 2.56
N VAL A 230 16.98 -5.43 3.14
CA VAL A 230 16.76 -4.19 3.87
C VAL A 230 16.81 -2.94 2.99
N SER A 231 17.54 -2.98 1.87
CA SER A 231 17.77 -1.81 1.00
C SER A 231 16.86 -1.74 -0.23
N ASP A 232 16.36 -2.88 -0.70
CA ASP A 232 15.52 -2.97 -1.90
C ASP A 232 14.26 -2.08 -1.81
N ARG A 233 14.05 -1.32 -2.88
CA ARG A 233 12.84 -0.54 -3.14
C ARG A 233 12.39 -0.64 -4.59
N ASP A 234 12.95 -1.59 -5.36
CA ASP A 234 12.61 -1.81 -6.78
C ASP A 234 11.12 -2.12 -6.93
N PHE A 235 10.55 -2.88 -5.99
CA PHE A 235 9.12 -3.19 -5.97
C PHE A 235 8.22 -1.96 -5.88
N CYS A 236 8.67 -0.86 -5.24
CA CYS A 236 7.94 0.42 -5.21
C CYS A 236 7.95 1.07 -6.59
N ILE A 237 9.11 1.09 -7.26
CA ILE A 237 9.29 1.68 -8.60
C ILE A 237 8.48 0.89 -9.63
N GLU A 238 8.51 -0.42 -9.53
CA GLU A 238 7.76 -1.31 -10.40
C GLU A 238 6.24 -1.11 -10.26
N LEU A 239 5.72 -1.05 -9.04
CA LEU A 239 4.31 -0.76 -8.79
C LEU A 239 3.91 0.61 -9.33
N CYS A 240 4.72 1.66 -9.10
CA CYS A 240 4.49 2.99 -9.65
C CYS A 240 4.45 2.97 -11.18
N SER A 241 5.30 2.16 -11.82
CA SER A 241 5.35 2.01 -13.28
C SER A 241 4.08 1.30 -13.80
N ALA A 242 3.62 0.25 -13.12
CA ALA A 242 2.38 -0.45 -13.46
C ALA A 242 1.16 0.46 -13.31
N ILE A 243 1.08 1.22 -12.22
CA ILE A 243 0.01 2.21 -11.99
C ILE A 243 0.05 3.32 -13.06
N SER A 244 1.23 3.78 -13.47
CA SER A 244 1.36 4.81 -14.51
C SER A 244 0.78 4.34 -15.85
N LEU A 245 0.98 3.07 -16.22
CA LEU A 245 0.37 2.48 -17.42
C LEU A 245 -1.16 2.38 -17.29
N LEU A 246 -1.67 1.94 -16.15
CA LEU A 246 -3.10 1.90 -15.87
C LEU A 246 -3.72 3.30 -15.99
N MET A 247 -3.10 4.30 -15.36
CA MET A 247 -3.58 5.70 -15.41
C MET A 247 -3.56 6.27 -16.83
N MET A 248 -2.58 5.90 -17.65
CA MET A 248 -2.56 6.29 -19.06
C MET A 248 -3.74 5.67 -19.83
N HIS A 249 -4.08 4.40 -19.60
CA HIS A 249 -5.25 3.77 -20.22
C HIS A 249 -6.56 4.42 -19.76
N LEU A 250 -6.69 4.72 -18.46
CA LEU A 250 -7.85 5.42 -17.91
C LEU A 250 -7.99 6.85 -18.48
N SER A 251 -6.89 7.58 -18.59
CA SER A 251 -6.86 8.92 -19.20
C SER A 251 -7.33 8.87 -20.66
N ARG A 252 -6.82 7.93 -21.44
CA ARG A 252 -7.23 7.74 -22.83
C ARG A 252 -8.72 7.40 -22.95
N PHE A 253 -9.21 6.51 -22.11
CA PHE A 253 -10.63 6.14 -22.11
C PHE A 253 -11.53 7.32 -21.72
N SER A 254 -11.12 8.08 -20.72
CA SER A 254 -11.83 9.29 -20.30
C SER A 254 -11.91 10.33 -21.43
N GLU A 255 -10.84 10.51 -22.18
CA GLU A 255 -10.80 11.44 -23.31
C GLU A 255 -11.77 11.01 -24.44
N GLU A 256 -11.86 9.72 -24.73
CA GLU A 256 -12.85 9.21 -25.69
C GLU A 256 -14.30 9.44 -25.22
N ILE A 257 -14.59 9.22 -23.92
CA ILE A 257 -15.90 9.51 -23.33
C ILE A 257 -16.24 11.00 -23.46
N ILE A 258 -15.28 11.89 -23.21
CA ILE A 258 -15.43 13.35 -23.38
C ILE A 258 -15.76 13.68 -24.84
N LEU A 259 -15.02 13.13 -25.79
CA LEU A 259 -15.29 13.33 -27.21
C LEU A 259 -16.68 12.82 -27.60
N TRP A 260 -17.07 11.63 -27.17
CA TRP A 260 -18.37 11.06 -27.50
C TRP A 260 -19.54 11.82 -26.91
N CYS A 261 -19.35 12.50 -25.78
CA CYS A 261 -20.36 13.39 -25.17
C CYS A 261 -20.43 14.78 -25.81
N SER A 262 -19.41 15.16 -26.61
CA SER A 262 -19.37 16.49 -27.22
C SER A 262 -20.54 16.71 -28.18
N TRP A 263 -20.89 17.97 -28.39
CA TRP A 263 -21.96 18.35 -29.31
C TRP A 263 -21.74 17.85 -30.74
N GLU A 264 -20.50 17.78 -31.17
CA GLU A 264 -20.10 17.36 -32.53
C GLU A 264 -20.26 15.85 -32.72
N PHE A 265 -19.99 15.03 -31.70
CA PHE A 265 -20.06 13.58 -31.80
C PHE A 265 -21.43 13.02 -31.35
N LYS A 266 -21.88 13.37 -30.15
CA LYS A 266 -23.17 12.92 -29.56
C LYS A 266 -23.41 11.42 -29.66
N PHE A 267 -22.37 10.61 -29.44
CA PHE A 267 -22.51 9.16 -29.46
C PHE A 267 -23.08 8.60 -28.16
N ILE A 268 -22.79 9.28 -27.04
CA ILE A 268 -23.29 8.96 -25.69
C ILE A 268 -23.74 10.22 -24.98
N GLU A 269 -24.51 10.03 -23.93
CA GLU A 269 -24.88 11.07 -22.98
C GLU A 269 -24.53 10.61 -21.57
N LEU A 270 -23.88 11.47 -20.78
CA LEU A 270 -23.60 11.20 -19.37
C LEU A 270 -24.83 11.54 -18.53
N ASP A 271 -25.05 10.75 -17.50
CA ASP A 271 -26.04 11.03 -16.47
C ASP A 271 -25.73 12.38 -15.79
N ASP A 272 -26.76 13.18 -15.53
CA ASP A 272 -26.64 14.50 -14.90
C ASP A 272 -25.93 14.47 -13.56
N ALA A 273 -26.04 13.38 -12.83
CA ALA A 273 -25.36 13.19 -11.55
C ALA A 273 -23.82 13.12 -11.68
N TYR A 274 -23.31 12.87 -12.87
CA TYR A 274 -21.88 12.73 -13.18
C TYR A 274 -21.37 13.79 -14.17
N ALA A 275 -22.21 14.79 -14.50
CA ALA A 275 -21.85 15.90 -15.37
C ALA A 275 -21.75 17.20 -14.59
N THR A 276 -20.94 18.13 -15.08
CA THR A 276 -20.81 19.49 -14.50
C THR A 276 -21.25 20.53 -15.51
N GLY A 277 -21.98 21.52 -15.03
CA GLY A 277 -22.38 22.66 -15.83
C GLY A 277 -21.39 23.83 -15.76
N SER A 278 -21.74 24.94 -16.38
CA SER A 278 -21.01 26.19 -16.32
C SER A 278 -21.92 27.32 -15.79
N SER A 279 -21.42 28.14 -14.87
CA SER A 279 -22.17 29.26 -14.31
C SER A 279 -22.39 30.38 -15.34
N ILE A 280 -21.45 30.57 -16.27
CA ILE A 280 -21.52 31.59 -17.31
C ILE A 280 -22.22 31.11 -18.59
N MET A 281 -22.27 29.79 -18.80
CA MET A 281 -22.92 29.16 -19.96
C MET A 281 -23.90 28.08 -19.47
N PRO A 282 -25.11 28.46 -19.04
CA PRO A 282 -26.04 27.51 -18.42
C PRO A 282 -26.56 26.43 -19.37
N GLN A 283 -26.42 26.60 -20.68
CA GLN A 283 -26.74 25.60 -21.70
C GLN A 283 -25.67 24.50 -21.85
N LYS A 284 -24.51 24.70 -21.25
CA LYS A 284 -23.38 23.75 -21.31
C LYS A 284 -23.57 22.63 -20.26
N LYS A 285 -23.57 21.43 -20.75
CA LYS A 285 -23.61 20.21 -19.94
C LYS A 285 -22.37 19.36 -20.25
#